data_5748b6e230134c31e5eeee6f0c474b03
#
_entry.id   5748b6e230134c31e5eeee6f0c474b03
#
_cell.length_a   1.000
_cell.length_b   1.000
_cell.length_c   1.000
_cell.angle_alpha   90.00
_cell.angle_beta   90.00
_cell.angle_gamma   90.00
#
_symmetry.space_group_name_H-M   'P 1'
#
loop_
_entity.id
_entity.type
_entity.pdbx_description
1 polymer ?
#
loop_
_entity_poly.entity_id
_entity_poly.type
_entity_poly.pdbx_seq_one_letter_code
_entity_poly.pdbx_strand_id
1 'polypeptide(L)'
;MKTAFLDRDGTINRDYPDVEWKGKTEPELIDGAMEGLRFLQDQGYALIMITNQYLIDEGIITYADYQNFTDRLVWRLAQQGIHLQDIFFCPHRRDAGCRCCKPKPGMIEQALEKYPEIDLKHFNRGFSRRPRVSPVAGDSIL
;
A
#
# COMPACT_ATOMS: atom_id res chain seq x y z
N MET A 1 10.99 -11.05 -10.61
CA MET A 1 9.85 -10.14 -10.83
C MET A 1 10.21 -8.78 -10.24
N LYS A 2 10.32 -7.79 -11.09
CA LYS A 2 10.52 -6.41 -10.64
C LYS A 2 9.27 -5.98 -9.88
N THR A 3 9.43 -5.44 -8.68
CA THR A 3 8.28 -5.16 -7.81
C THR A 3 8.40 -3.78 -7.19
N ALA A 4 7.30 -3.04 -7.23
CA ALA A 4 7.15 -1.79 -6.51
C ALA A 4 6.20 -2.02 -5.34
N PHE A 5 6.68 -1.76 -4.13
CA PHE A 5 5.86 -1.80 -2.94
C PHE A 5 5.34 -0.40 -2.66
N LEU A 6 4.04 -0.27 -2.59
CA LEU A 6 3.36 1.01 -2.57
C LEU A 6 2.56 1.18 -1.28
N ASP A 7 2.74 2.30 -0.63
CA ASP A 7 1.84 2.69 0.44
C ASP A 7 0.50 3.11 -0.17
N ARG A 8 -0.57 3.03 0.60
CA ARG A 8 -1.89 3.43 0.14
C ARG A 8 -2.24 4.85 0.56
N ASP A 9 -2.51 5.03 1.84
CA ASP A 9 -3.01 6.31 2.35
C ASP A 9 -1.91 7.36 2.36
N GLY A 10 -2.18 8.50 1.75
CA GLY A 10 -1.20 9.56 1.60
C GLY A 10 -0.25 9.38 0.44
N THR A 11 -0.36 8.29 -0.32
CA THR A 11 0.47 8.02 -1.50
C THR A 11 -0.40 7.86 -2.75
N ILE A 12 -1.36 6.98 -2.69
CA ILE A 12 -2.27 6.74 -3.83
C ILE A 12 -3.56 7.50 -3.64
N ASN A 13 -4.16 7.41 -2.48
CA ASN A 13 -5.35 8.17 -2.13
C ASN A 13 -5.07 9.09 -0.96
N ARG A 14 -5.88 10.12 -0.85
CA ARG A 14 -5.78 11.08 0.23
C ARG A 14 -5.94 10.39 1.58
N ASP A 15 -5.14 10.82 2.55
CA ASP A 15 -5.29 10.40 3.94
C ASP A 15 -6.10 11.42 4.71
N TYR A 16 -6.71 11.00 5.82
CA TYR A 16 -7.56 11.84 6.66
C TYR A 16 -7.18 11.67 8.12
N PRO A 17 -7.50 12.67 8.98
CA PRO A 17 -7.43 12.43 10.42
C PRO A 17 -8.27 11.22 10.81
N ASP A 18 -7.81 10.48 11.80
CA ASP A 18 -8.36 9.16 12.14
C ASP A 18 -9.89 9.10 12.17
N VAL A 19 -10.53 10.02 12.89
CA VAL A 19 -11.99 9.96 13.07
C VAL A 19 -12.76 10.26 11.79
N GLU A 20 -12.15 10.96 10.86
CA GLU A 20 -12.83 11.30 9.59
C GLU A 20 -12.94 10.09 8.67
N TRP A 21 -12.14 9.06 8.90
CA TRP A 21 -12.21 7.85 8.09
C TRP A 21 -13.55 7.12 8.22
N LYS A 22 -14.28 7.33 9.29
CA LYS A 22 -15.56 6.66 9.52
C LYS A 22 -16.56 6.81 8.38
N GLY A 23 -16.55 7.97 7.73
CA GLY A 23 -17.51 8.25 6.67
C GLY A 23 -16.94 8.14 5.27
N LYS A 24 -15.70 7.73 5.13
CA LYS A 24 -15.03 7.74 3.83
C LYS A 24 -15.28 6.44 3.08
N THR A 25 -16.01 6.53 1.98
CA THR A 25 -16.30 5.37 1.14
C THR A 25 -15.68 5.50 -0.25
N GLU A 26 -15.42 6.74 -0.71
CA GLU A 26 -14.86 6.99 -2.04
C GLU A 26 -13.43 7.47 -1.94
N PRO A 27 -12.48 6.77 -2.55
CA PRO A 27 -11.09 7.24 -2.58
C PRO A 27 -10.96 8.56 -3.35
N GLU A 28 -10.20 9.48 -2.77
CA GLU A 28 -9.77 10.68 -3.46
C GLU A 28 -8.33 10.46 -3.91
N LEU A 29 -8.13 10.36 -5.21
CA LEU A 29 -6.81 10.06 -5.74
C LEU A 29 -5.91 11.29 -5.64
N ILE A 30 -4.66 11.05 -5.25
CA ILE A 30 -3.67 12.11 -5.12
C ILE A 30 -3.17 12.50 -6.51
N ASP A 31 -3.01 13.80 -6.75
CA ASP A 31 -2.49 14.30 -8.01
C ASP A 31 -1.13 13.66 -8.31
N GLY A 32 -0.98 13.19 -9.53
CA GLY A 32 0.23 12.52 -9.96
C GLY A 32 0.31 11.04 -9.63
N ALA A 33 -0.60 10.53 -8.78
CA ALA A 33 -0.56 9.11 -8.42
C ALA A 33 -0.79 8.20 -9.61
N MET A 34 -1.77 8.53 -10.45
CA MET A 34 -2.07 7.72 -11.64
C MET A 34 -0.90 7.67 -12.61
N GLU A 35 -0.27 8.82 -12.86
CA GLU A 35 0.88 8.88 -13.74
C GLU A 35 2.04 8.08 -13.18
N GLY A 36 2.28 8.20 -11.88
CA GLY A 36 3.37 7.46 -11.23
C GLY A 36 3.16 5.96 -11.27
N LEU A 37 1.95 5.49 -10.99
CA LEU A 37 1.64 4.07 -11.06
C LEU A 37 1.74 3.54 -12.49
N ARG A 38 1.24 4.29 -13.44
CA ARG A 38 1.31 3.91 -14.85
C ARG A 38 2.76 3.85 -15.31
N PHE A 39 3.58 4.82 -14.87
CA PHE A 39 4.99 4.80 -15.19
C PHE A 39 5.66 3.53 -14.68
N LEU A 40 5.43 3.17 -13.41
CA LEU A 40 6.01 1.96 -12.84
C LEU A 40 5.54 0.71 -13.59
N GLN A 41 4.25 0.63 -13.89
CA GLN A 41 3.69 -0.51 -14.62
C GLN A 41 4.31 -0.62 -16.01
N ASP A 42 4.46 0.50 -16.70
CA ASP A 42 5.06 0.54 -18.04
C ASP A 42 6.54 0.16 -18.01
N GLN A 43 7.22 0.38 -16.91
CA GLN A 43 8.60 -0.06 -16.71
C GLN A 43 8.70 -1.54 -16.34
N GLY A 44 7.59 -2.24 -16.28
CA GLY A 44 7.57 -3.68 -16.01
C GLY A 44 7.49 -4.05 -14.53
N TYR A 45 7.19 -3.10 -13.65
CA TYR A 45 7.04 -3.40 -12.24
C TYR A 45 5.68 -4.04 -11.93
N ALA A 46 5.70 -5.12 -11.16
CA ALA A 46 4.49 -5.59 -10.50
C ALA A 46 4.20 -4.65 -9.33
N LEU A 47 2.96 -4.24 -9.20
CA LEU A 47 2.55 -3.27 -8.18
C LEU A 47 1.92 -4.01 -7.01
N ILE A 48 2.57 -3.94 -5.85
CA ILE A 48 2.05 -4.55 -4.61
C ILE A 48 1.85 -3.46 -3.58
N MET A 49 0.62 -3.36 -3.09
CA MET A 49 0.28 -2.39 -2.07
C MET A 49 0.53 -2.99 -0.69
N ILE A 50 1.16 -2.22 0.19
CA ILE A 50 1.34 -2.60 1.58
C ILE A 50 0.87 -1.42 2.43
N THR A 51 -0.07 -1.66 3.34
CA THR A 51 -0.72 -0.56 4.04
C THR A 51 -0.99 -0.89 5.51
N ASN A 52 -0.65 0.05 6.39
CA ASN A 52 -1.04 -0.04 7.79
C ASN A 52 -2.50 0.40 7.91
N GLN A 53 -3.31 -0.42 8.56
CA GLN A 53 -4.75 -0.16 8.74
C GLN A 53 -5.14 -0.33 10.20
N TYR A 54 -4.39 0.31 11.09
CA TYR A 54 -4.57 0.18 12.54
C TYR A 54 -5.94 0.66 13.03
N LEU A 55 -6.63 1.49 12.26
CA LEU A 55 -7.95 1.98 12.63
C LEU A 55 -8.99 0.87 12.74
N ILE A 56 -8.76 -0.28 12.09
CA ILE A 56 -9.64 -1.43 12.20
C ILE A 56 -9.63 -1.94 13.64
N ASP A 57 -8.45 -2.26 14.16
CA ASP A 57 -8.31 -2.78 15.52
C ASP A 57 -8.65 -1.73 16.58
N GLU A 58 -8.42 -0.46 16.24
CA GLU A 58 -8.74 0.66 17.16
C GLU A 58 -10.24 1.00 17.15
N GLY A 59 -11.04 0.32 16.36
CA GLY A 59 -12.49 0.44 16.39
C GLY A 59 -13.07 1.66 15.69
N ILE A 60 -12.26 2.36 14.88
CA ILE A 60 -12.73 3.55 14.16
C ILE A 60 -13.43 3.15 12.87
N ILE A 61 -12.90 2.16 12.16
CA ILE A 61 -13.54 1.59 10.99
C ILE A 61 -13.65 0.08 11.17
N THR A 62 -14.57 -0.54 10.44
CA THR A 62 -14.70 -1.99 10.44
C THR A 62 -13.83 -2.60 9.33
N TYR A 63 -13.61 -3.89 9.41
CA TYR A 63 -12.96 -4.61 8.32
C TYR A 63 -13.75 -4.44 7.01
N ALA A 64 -15.08 -4.47 7.09
CA ALA A 64 -15.93 -4.27 5.92
C ALA A 64 -15.74 -2.87 5.31
N ASP A 65 -15.60 -1.85 6.14
CA ASP A 65 -15.31 -0.49 5.66
C ASP A 65 -13.99 -0.44 4.90
N TYR A 66 -12.97 -1.07 5.46
CA TYR A 66 -11.66 -1.15 4.81
C TYR A 66 -11.78 -1.88 3.45
N GLN A 67 -12.47 -3.01 3.44
CA GLN A 67 -12.58 -3.81 2.23
C GLN A 67 -13.36 -3.06 1.14
N ASN A 68 -14.45 -2.40 1.51
CA ASN A 68 -15.25 -1.65 0.55
C ASN A 68 -14.47 -0.49 -0.06
N PHE A 69 -13.73 0.25 0.76
CA PHE A 69 -12.91 1.35 0.27
C PHE A 69 -11.81 0.83 -0.67
N THR A 70 -11.16 -0.26 -0.27
CA THR A 70 -10.09 -0.87 -1.06
C THR A 70 -10.63 -1.39 -2.40
N ASP A 71 -11.79 -2.03 -2.40
CA ASP A 71 -12.41 -2.52 -3.64
C ASP A 71 -12.70 -1.38 -4.61
N ARG A 72 -13.20 -0.26 -4.10
CA ARG A 72 -13.45 0.92 -4.92
C ARG A 72 -12.16 1.49 -5.49
N LEU A 73 -11.11 1.52 -4.68
CA LEU A 73 -9.82 2.00 -5.14
C LEU A 73 -9.28 1.11 -6.26
N VAL A 74 -9.32 -0.21 -6.07
CA VAL A 74 -8.87 -1.17 -7.07
C VAL A 74 -9.66 -1.00 -8.37
N TRP A 75 -10.97 -0.83 -8.26
CA TRP A 75 -11.83 -0.62 -9.42
C TRP A 75 -11.44 0.65 -10.18
N ARG A 76 -11.23 1.75 -9.45
CA ARG A 76 -10.85 3.02 -10.09
C ARG A 76 -9.49 2.94 -10.76
N LEU A 77 -8.55 2.23 -10.16
CA LEU A 77 -7.24 2.00 -10.77
C LEU A 77 -7.40 1.18 -12.06
N ALA A 78 -8.21 0.14 -12.01
CA ALA A 78 -8.45 -0.72 -13.18
C ALA A 78 -9.08 0.06 -14.34
N GLN A 79 -9.95 1.02 -14.06
CA GLN A 79 -10.53 1.88 -15.08
C GLN A 79 -9.48 2.70 -15.82
N GLN A 80 -8.34 2.94 -15.18
CA GLN A 80 -7.20 3.65 -15.76
C GLN A 80 -6.15 2.69 -16.32
N GLY A 81 -6.45 1.41 -16.41
CA GLY A 81 -5.52 0.40 -16.91
C GLY A 81 -4.42 0.03 -15.93
N ILE A 82 -4.58 0.36 -14.66
CA ILE A 82 -3.59 0.06 -13.62
C ILE A 82 -4.08 -1.13 -12.81
N HIS A 83 -3.26 -2.18 -12.74
CA HIS A 83 -3.63 -3.43 -12.09
C HIS A 83 -2.63 -3.77 -10.99
N LEU A 84 -3.13 -3.88 -9.76
CA LEU A 84 -2.29 -4.29 -8.64
C LEU A 84 -2.08 -5.80 -8.69
N GLN A 85 -0.86 -6.23 -8.42
CA GLN A 85 -0.54 -7.65 -8.31
C GLN A 85 -1.14 -8.23 -7.03
N ASP A 86 -1.06 -7.49 -5.94
CA ASP A 86 -1.61 -7.93 -4.66
C ASP A 86 -1.68 -6.77 -3.68
N ILE A 87 -2.36 -7.01 -2.56
CA ILE A 87 -2.49 -6.06 -1.47
C ILE A 87 -2.26 -6.81 -0.15
N PHE A 88 -1.38 -6.27 0.68
CA PHE A 88 -1.17 -6.78 2.04
C PHE A 88 -1.45 -5.64 3.01
N PHE A 89 -2.14 -5.94 4.09
CA PHE A 89 -2.47 -4.92 5.08
C PHE A 89 -2.22 -5.41 6.49
N CYS A 90 -1.95 -4.48 7.39
CA CYS A 90 -1.78 -4.76 8.81
C CYS A 90 -2.96 -4.14 9.56
N PRO A 91 -3.87 -4.95 10.12
CA PRO A 91 -5.06 -4.44 10.79
C PRO A 91 -4.84 -4.12 12.27
N HIS A 92 -3.66 -4.42 12.81
CA HIS A 92 -3.40 -4.34 14.25
C HIS A 92 -3.25 -2.89 14.71
N ARG A 93 -3.68 -2.63 15.94
CA ARG A 93 -3.52 -1.30 16.55
C ARG A 93 -2.04 -0.92 16.60
N ARG A 94 -1.78 0.39 16.69
CA ARG A 94 -0.42 0.92 16.61
C ARG A 94 0.52 0.38 17.68
N ASP A 95 0.00 0.06 18.86
CA ASP A 95 0.79 -0.42 19.99
C ASP A 95 0.74 -1.93 20.18
N ALA A 96 0.26 -2.67 19.18
CA ALA A 96 0.10 -4.13 19.30
C ALA A 96 1.41 -4.89 19.33
N GLY A 97 2.50 -4.28 18.86
CA GLY A 97 3.79 -4.96 18.79
C GLY A 97 3.83 -6.05 17.72
N CYS A 98 2.96 -5.99 16.73
CA CYS A 98 2.93 -6.96 15.64
C CYS A 98 4.14 -6.81 14.72
N ARG A 99 4.40 -7.83 13.92
CA ARG A 99 5.50 -7.82 12.97
C ARG A 99 5.14 -7.13 11.65
N CYS A 100 3.85 -7.00 11.33
CA CYS A 100 3.42 -6.52 10.02
C CYS A 100 3.29 -5.00 9.90
N CYS A 101 3.21 -4.27 11.01
CA CYS A 101 3.05 -2.81 10.96
C CYS A 101 4.35 -2.16 10.47
N LYS A 102 4.26 -1.42 9.35
CA LYS A 102 5.43 -0.70 8.84
C LYS A 102 5.97 0.26 9.90
N PRO A 103 7.26 0.43 10.03
CA PRO A 103 8.34 -0.02 9.12
C PRO A 103 8.81 -1.46 9.33
N LYS A 104 8.15 -2.25 10.14
CA LYS A 104 8.52 -3.65 10.31
C LYS A 104 8.26 -4.43 9.01
N PRO A 105 9.01 -5.49 8.74
CA PRO A 105 9.03 -6.11 7.41
C PRO A 105 7.96 -7.18 7.17
N GLY A 106 7.01 -7.37 8.10
CA GLY A 106 6.10 -8.51 8.02
C GLY A 106 5.30 -8.61 6.74
N MET A 107 4.78 -7.47 6.23
CA MET A 107 4.01 -7.50 4.98
C MET A 107 4.89 -7.80 3.77
N ILE A 108 6.13 -7.30 3.77
CA ILE A 108 7.09 -7.64 2.71
C ILE A 108 7.42 -9.14 2.77
N GLU A 109 7.59 -9.67 3.96
CA GLU A 109 7.84 -11.10 4.13
C GLU A 109 6.67 -11.94 3.62
N GLN A 110 5.44 -11.51 3.88
CA GLN A 110 4.26 -12.17 3.34
C GLN A 110 4.26 -12.16 1.80
N ALA A 111 4.65 -11.03 1.22
CA ALA A 111 4.74 -10.92 -0.22
C ALA A 111 5.81 -11.84 -0.80
N LEU A 112 6.97 -11.90 -0.17
CA LEU A 112 8.06 -12.77 -0.61
C LEU A 112 7.68 -14.25 -0.49
N GLU A 113 6.93 -14.61 0.52
CA GLU A 113 6.45 -15.97 0.69
C GLU A 113 5.47 -16.36 -0.41
N LYS A 114 4.54 -15.46 -0.73
CA LYS A 114 3.54 -15.70 -1.77
C LYS A 114 4.13 -15.61 -3.17
N TYR A 115 5.09 -14.73 -3.37
CA TYR A 115 5.73 -14.47 -4.66
C TYR A 115 7.24 -14.59 -4.53
N PRO A 116 7.78 -15.84 -4.48
CA PRO A 116 9.22 -16.03 -4.32
C PRO A 116 10.04 -15.46 -5.46
N GLU A 117 9.42 -15.22 -6.61
CA GLU A 117 10.08 -14.65 -7.78
C GLU A 117 10.34 -13.14 -7.68
N ILE A 118 9.93 -12.49 -6.60
CA ILE A 118 10.24 -11.07 -6.39
C ILE A 118 11.74 -10.88 -6.36
N ASP A 119 12.22 -9.95 -7.21
CA ASP A 119 13.64 -9.66 -7.34
C ASP A 119 14.00 -8.47 -6.47
N LEU A 120 14.69 -8.73 -5.37
CA LEU A 120 15.09 -7.68 -4.45
C LEU A 120 16.10 -6.70 -5.05
N LYS A 121 16.81 -7.09 -6.10
CA LYS A 121 17.72 -6.18 -6.80
C LYS A 121 16.98 -5.14 -7.63
N HIS A 122 15.78 -5.47 -8.07
CA HIS A 122 14.93 -4.56 -8.83
C HIS A 122 13.72 -4.16 -7.99
N PHE A 123 14.01 -3.88 -6.76
CA PHE A 123 13.01 -3.54 -5.78
C PHE A 123 12.82 -2.03 -5.77
N ASN A 124 11.57 -1.60 -5.80
CA ASN A 124 11.24 -0.19 -5.72
C ASN A 124 10.11 -0.03 -4.72
N ARG A 125 10.29 0.87 -3.77
CA ARG A 125 9.27 1.13 -2.75
C ARG A 125 8.13 2.00 -3.29
N GLY A 126 8.12 2.24 -4.59
CA GLY A 126 7.14 3.07 -5.22
C GLY A 126 7.46 4.54 -5.03
N PHE A 127 6.50 5.38 -5.34
CA PHE A 127 6.66 6.81 -5.15
C PHE A 127 5.89 7.27 -3.93
N SER A 128 6.34 8.36 -3.35
CA SER A 128 5.68 8.99 -2.22
C SER A 128 5.87 10.48 -2.34
N ARG A 129 4.93 11.23 -1.82
CA ARG A 129 5.04 12.68 -1.79
C ARG A 129 6.06 13.15 -0.75
N ARG A 130 6.39 12.30 0.21
CA ARG A 130 7.38 12.62 1.23
C ARG A 130 8.72 12.06 0.84
N PRO A 131 9.78 12.85 1.06
CA PRO A 131 11.11 12.30 0.96
C PRO A 131 11.27 11.15 1.91
N ARG A 132 11.94 10.12 1.51
CA ARG A 132 12.17 8.96 2.34
C ARG A 132 13.62 8.56 2.27
N VAL A 133 14.07 7.95 3.35
CA VAL A 133 15.35 7.31 3.32
C VAL A 133 15.26 6.17 2.31
N SER A 134 16.22 6.13 1.41
CA SER A 134 16.25 5.05 0.43
C SER A 134 16.56 3.75 1.14
N PRO A 135 15.71 2.74 1.03
CA PRO A 135 16.06 1.44 1.56
C PRO A 135 17.02 0.76 0.63
N VAL A 136 17.81 -0.11 1.19
CA VAL A 136 18.59 -1.04 0.42
C VAL A 136 17.74 -2.26 0.17
N ALA A 137 18.04 -3.02 -0.87
CA ALA A 137 17.34 -4.25 -1.14
C ALA A 137 17.38 -5.14 0.11
N GLY A 138 16.24 -5.58 0.55
CA GLY A 138 16.12 -6.38 1.75
C GLY A 138 15.98 -5.59 3.04
N ASP A 139 16.13 -4.28 2.99
CA ASP A 139 15.91 -3.42 4.14
C ASP A 139 14.44 -3.08 4.29
N SER A 140 14.13 -2.48 5.41
CA SER A 140 12.82 -1.94 5.64
C SER A 140 12.46 -0.95 4.55
N ILE A 141 11.25 -0.99 4.12
CA ILE A 141 10.84 -0.25 2.97
C ILE A 141 10.31 1.11 3.32
N LEU A 142 9.60 1.25 4.30
CA LEU A 142 8.90 2.52 4.50
C LEU A 142 8.97 2.95 5.95
#